data_de251821cb63f0a37cce1c8c9d359b1d
#
_entry.id   de251821cb63f0a37cce1c8c9d359b1d
#
_cell.length_a   1.000
_cell.length_b   1.000
_cell.length_c   1.000
_cell.angle_alpha   90.00
_cell.angle_beta   90.00
_cell.angle_gamma   90.00
#
_symmetry.space_group_name_H-M   'P 1'
#
loop_
_entity.id
_entity.type
_entity.pdbx_description
1 polymer ?
#
loop_
_entity_poly.entity_id
_entity_poly.type
_entity_poly.pdbx_seq_one_letter_code
_entity_poly.pdbx_strand_id
1 'polypeptide(L)'
;MVGRAQGVRNRGRSASGGGYHYIYNAVDDYSCLAYVEVFSDERKDTAAGFWTRAQAWFASQGITVKRVLTDNGSCYRSKAFNRALKDTHIMHKYTRPYTPKTNGKVERFTRTLVAEWAYARPYASEIDRLAELPGWLHHYNHHRGHTALKGTSPADRVPNLSGDYI
;
A
#
# COMPACT_ATOMS: atom_id res chain seq x y z
N MET A 1 -0.32 3.36 -7.67
CA MET A 1 -1.67 2.82 -7.42
C MET A 1 -1.88 2.72 -5.91
N VAL A 2 -2.93 3.29 -5.36
CA VAL A 2 -3.23 3.17 -3.91
C VAL A 2 -4.29 2.09 -3.74
N GLY A 3 -4.00 1.10 -2.92
CA GLY A 3 -4.93 0.03 -2.64
C GLY A 3 -5.96 0.40 -1.57
N ARG A 4 -6.97 -0.44 -1.47
CA ARG A 4 -8.05 -0.34 -0.49
C ARG A 4 -7.49 -0.48 0.92
N ALA A 5 -7.93 0.39 1.83
CA ALA A 5 -7.81 0.10 3.25
C ALA A 5 -8.59 -1.19 3.56
N GLN A 6 -7.89 -2.24 3.94
CA GLN A 6 -8.53 -3.47 4.41
C GLN A 6 -8.45 -3.52 5.93
N GLY A 7 -9.62 -3.60 6.58
CA GLY A 7 -9.70 -3.88 7.99
C GLY A 7 -9.28 -5.34 8.26
N VAL A 8 -8.21 -5.53 8.99
CA VAL A 8 -7.77 -6.86 9.44
C VAL A 8 -8.41 -7.14 10.79
N ARG A 9 -9.36 -8.08 10.84
CA ARG A 9 -9.90 -8.58 12.12
C ARG A 9 -8.86 -9.44 12.80
N ASN A 10 -8.33 -8.97 13.92
CA ASN A 10 -7.57 -9.85 14.81
C ASN A 10 -8.57 -10.77 15.56
N ARG A 11 -8.65 -12.04 15.19
CA ARG A 11 -9.47 -13.05 15.90
C ARG A 11 -8.73 -13.67 17.09
N GLY A 12 -7.64 -13.10 17.54
CA GLY A 12 -6.99 -13.49 18.78
C GLY A 12 -7.85 -13.03 19.96
N ARG A 13 -8.21 -13.93 20.87
CA ARG A 13 -8.72 -13.59 22.20
C ARG A 13 -7.63 -12.82 22.95
N SER A 14 -7.56 -11.51 22.76
CA SER A 14 -6.82 -10.64 23.66
C SER A 14 -7.81 -10.11 24.70
N ALA A 15 -7.46 -10.24 25.97
CA ALA A 15 -8.25 -9.77 27.11
C ALA A 15 -8.32 -8.23 27.23
N SER A 16 -7.86 -7.49 26.24
CA SER A 16 -7.93 -6.02 26.15
C SER A 16 -8.39 -5.64 24.75
N GLY A 17 -9.63 -5.18 24.65
CA GLY A 17 -10.32 -4.52 23.55
C GLY A 17 -9.66 -4.58 22.17
N GLY A 18 -9.78 -5.70 21.46
CA GLY A 18 -9.25 -5.85 20.12
C GLY A 18 -10.01 -4.97 19.13
N GLY A 19 -9.51 -3.76 18.86
CA GLY A 19 -9.98 -2.89 17.81
C GLY A 19 -9.60 -3.40 16.42
N TYR A 20 -10.31 -2.92 15.38
CA TYR A 20 -9.90 -3.16 14.00
C TYR A 20 -8.69 -2.28 13.66
N HIS A 21 -7.74 -2.85 12.94
CA HIS A 21 -6.68 -2.10 12.31
C HIS A 21 -6.89 -2.07 10.79
N TYR A 22 -6.64 -0.92 10.20
CA TYR A 22 -6.81 -0.67 8.77
C TYR A 22 -5.43 -0.61 8.11
N ILE A 23 -5.22 -1.47 7.14
CA ILE A 23 -3.99 -1.49 6.36
C ILE A 23 -4.19 -0.61 5.13
N TYR A 24 -3.43 0.46 5.06
CA TYR A 24 -3.32 1.27 3.86
C TYR A 24 -2.09 0.86 3.09
N ASN A 25 -2.23 0.63 1.81
CA ASN A 25 -1.13 0.28 0.95
C ASN A 25 -1.14 1.07 -0.37
N ALA A 26 0.04 1.38 -0.87
CA ALA A 26 0.25 1.96 -2.18
C ALA A 26 1.29 1.10 -2.92
N VAL A 27 1.00 0.75 -4.16
CA VAL A 27 1.86 -0.11 -4.98
C VAL A 27 2.11 0.58 -6.31
N ASP A 28 3.38 0.72 -6.68
CA ASP A 28 3.72 1.22 -8.00
C ASP A 28 3.34 0.21 -9.08
N ASP A 29 2.66 0.69 -10.11
CA ASP A 29 2.14 -0.19 -11.16
C ASP A 29 3.24 -0.79 -12.02
N TYR A 30 4.37 -0.11 -12.17
CA TYR A 30 5.47 -0.58 -12.99
C TYR A 30 6.38 -1.55 -12.23
N SER A 31 6.93 -1.12 -11.11
CA SER A 31 7.92 -1.89 -10.34
C SER A 31 7.30 -2.89 -9.36
N CYS A 32 6.02 -2.72 -8.99
CA CYS A 32 5.37 -3.39 -7.86
C CYS A 32 5.95 -3.00 -6.49
N LEU A 33 6.79 -1.95 -6.42
CA LEU A 33 7.29 -1.43 -5.15
C LEU A 33 6.12 -0.99 -4.28
N ALA A 34 6.16 -1.33 -3.01
CA ALA A 34 5.03 -1.14 -2.10
C ALA A 34 5.38 -0.30 -0.89
N TYR A 35 4.44 0.54 -0.48
CA TYR A 35 4.46 1.30 0.77
C TYR A 35 3.22 0.95 1.59
N VAL A 36 3.40 0.72 2.89
CA VAL A 36 2.32 0.26 3.78
C VAL A 36 2.37 1.00 5.10
N GLU A 37 1.20 1.38 5.60
CA GLU A 37 1.00 1.83 6.97
C GLU A 37 -0.25 1.18 7.57
N VAL A 38 -0.30 1.08 8.89
CA VAL A 38 -1.42 0.53 9.64
C VAL A 38 -1.98 1.59 10.58
N PHE A 39 -3.30 1.74 10.58
CA PHE A 39 -4.01 2.73 11.38
C PHE A 39 -5.17 2.11 12.16
N SER A 40 -5.62 2.82 13.17
CA SER A 40 -6.81 2.44 13.96
C SER A 40 -8.13 2.88 13.32
N ASP A 41 -8.09 3.67 12.25
CA ASP A 41 -9.28 4.19 11.58
C ASP A 41 -9.15 4.25 10.05
N GLU A 42 -10.29 4.47 9.38
CA GLU A 42 -10.42 4.64 7.93
C GLU A 42 -10.97 6.03 7.58
N ARG A 43 -10.49 7.06 8.29
CA ARG A 43 -10.99 8.42 8.10
C ARG A 43 -10.36 9.08 6.88
N LYS A 44 -11.07 10.09 6.38
CA LYS A 44 -10.63 10.90 5.23
C LYS A 44 -9.27 11.57 5.44
N ASP A 45 -9.03 12.06 6.66
CA ASP A 45 -7.79 12.77 7.00
C ASP A 45 -6.63 11.79 7.15
N THR A 46 -6.90 10.59 7.69
CA THR A 46 -5.95 9.47 7.75
C THR A 46 -5.54 9.03 6.35
N ALA A 47 -6.49 8.88 5.43
CA ALA A 47 -6.21 8.54 4.05
C ALA A 47 -5.39 9.63 3.32
N ALA A 48 -5.71 10.90 3.53
CA ALA A 48 -4.95 12.02 2.95
C ALA A 48 -3.53 12.08 3.50
N GLY A 49 -3.35 11.93 4.82
CA GLY A 49 -2.04 11.89 5.47
C GLY A 49 -1.20 10.70 5.01
N PHE A 50 -1.80 9.51 4.93
CA PHE A 50 -1.15 8.33 4.35
C PHE A 50 -0.62 8.62 2.94
N TRP A 51 -1.47 9.19 2.09
CA TRP A 51 -1.07 9.49 0.71
C TRP A 51 0.11 10.46 0.65
N THR A 52 0.10 11.52 1.46
CA THR A 52 1.19 12.51 1.50
C THR A 52 2.53 11.84 1.86
N ARG A 53 2.55 10.93 2.83
CA ARG A 53 3.76 10.19 3.21
C ARG A 53 4.15 9.16 2.16
N ALA A 54 3.20 8.44 1.60
CA ALA A 54 3.45 7.47 0.52
C ALA A 54 4.09 8.15 -0.70
N GLN A 55 3.57 9.31 -1.11
CA GLN A 55 4.14 10.08 -2.22
C GLN A 55 5.58 10.54 -1.94
N ALA A 56 5.83 11.08 -0.74
CA ALA A 56 7.18 11.48 -0.34
C ALA A 56 8.15 10.29 -0.35
N TRP A 57 7.69 9.14 0.14
CA TRP A 57 8.47 7.92 0.12
C TRP A 57 8.75 7.43 -1.31
N PHE A 58 7.76 7.41 -2.20
CA PHE A 58 7.99 7.04 -3.61
C PHE A 58 8.97 8.01 -4.28
N ALA A 59 8.88 9.30 -3.99
CA ALA A 59 9.84 10.28 -4.49
C ALA A 59 11.26 10.00 -3.99
N SER A 60 11.45 9.60 -2.73
CA SER A 60 12.76 9.20 -2.19
C SER A 60 13.31 7.93 -2.84
N GLN A 61 12.44 7.09 -3.40
CA GLN A 61 12.82 5.91 -4.19
C GLN A 61 13.03 6.23 -5.67
N GLY A 62 12.99 7.51 -6.08
CA GLY A 62 13.15 7.92 -7.46
C GLY A 62 11.91 7.78 -8.35
N ILE A 63 10.73 7.52 -7.75
CA ILE A 63 9.48 7.35 -8.48
C ILE A 63 8.69 8.65 -8.48
N THR A 64 8.47 9.23 -9.66
CA THR A 64 7.56 10.37 -9.83
C THR A 64 6.14 9.86 -10.07
N VAL A 65 5.25 10.07 -9.10
CA VAL A 65 3.86 9.64 -9.21
C VAL A 65 3.08 10.64 -10.07
N LYS A 66 2.56 10.20 -11.20
CA LYS A 66 1.73 11.02 -12.11
C LYS A 66 0.23 10.79 -11.91
N ARG A 67 -0.14 9.62 -11.42
CA ARG A 67 -1.53 9.18 -11.33
C ARG A 67 -1.73 8.20 -10.18
N VAL A 68 -2.85 8.35 -9.49
CA VAL A 68 -3.30 7.44 -8.44
C VAL A 68 -4.62 6.80 -8.86
N LEU A 69 -4.71 5.49 -8.71
CA LEU A 69 -5.92 4.72 -8.88
C LEU A 69 -6.36 4.19 -7.51
N THR A 70 -7.57 4.50 -7.10
CA THR A 70 -8.20 3.98 -5.88
C THR A 70 -9.47 3.22 -6.21
N ASP A 71 -9.96 2.46 -5.26
CA ASP A 71 -11.35 2.03 -5.28
C ASP A 71 -12.30 3.21 -4.98
N ASN A 72 -13.60 2.93 -4.89
CA ASN A 72 -14.63 3.94 -4.61
C ASN A 72 -14.89 4.14 -3.10
N GLY A 73 -13.94 3.77 -2.23
CA GLY A 73 -14.06 3.98 -0.79
C GLY A 73 -14.33 5.44 -0.42
N SER A 74 -15.14 5.67 0.61
CA SER A 74 -15.58 7.01 1.00
C SER A 74 -14.41 7.92 1.38
N CYS A 75 -13.36 7.38 2.01
CA CYS A 75 -12.16 8.13 2.38
C CYS A 75 -11.43 8.69 1.14
N TYR A 76 -11.36 7.91 0.04
CA TYR A 76 -10.72 8.33 -1.21
C TYR A 76 -11.57 9.30 -2.04
N ARG A 77 -12.91 9.26 -1.88
CA ARG A 77 -13.82 10.23 -2.51
C ARG A 77 -13.89 11.55 -1.76
N SER A 78 -13.28 11.65 -0.60
CA SER A 78 -13.31 12.83 0.25
C SER A 78 -12.62 14.04 -0.39
N LYS A 79 -13.07 15.24 0.01
CA LYS A 79 -12.43 16.49 -0.40
C LYS A 79 -10.97 16.56 0.10
N ALA A 80 -10.68 16.04 1.32
CA ALA A 80 -9.35 16.03 1.90
C ALA A 80 -8.37 15.23 1.04
N PHE A 81 -8.72 14.00 0.68
CA PHE A 81 -7.86 13.15 -0.16
C PHE A 81 -7.65 13.75 -1.56
N ASN A 82 -8.73 14.22 -2.19
CA ASN A 82 -8.64 14.84 -3.52
C ASN A 82 -7.85 16.14 -3.52
N ARG A 83 -7.90 16.93 -2.42
CA ARG A 83 -7.07 18.12 -2.26
C ARG A 83 -5.58 17.75 -2.19
N ALA A 84 -5.22 16.75 -1.38
CA ALA A 84 -3.83 16.29 -1.27
C ALA A 84 -3.24 15.86 -2.62
N LEU A 85 -4.04 15.22 -3.49
CA LEU A 85 -3.62 14.89 -4.85
C LEU A 85 -3.50 16.11 -5.77
N LYS A 86 -4.46 17.03 -5.68
CA LYS A 86 -4.49 18.24 -6.50
C LYS A 86 -3.32 19.17 -6.20
N ASP A 87 -2.99 19.35 -4.93
CA ASP A 87 -1.89 20.21 -4.48
C ASP A 87 -0.52 19.72 -4.99
N THR A 88 -0.42 18.45 -5.39
CA THR A 88 0.78 17.84 -5.97
C THR A 88 0.64 17.53 -7.46
N HIS A 89 -0.39 18.06 -8.12
CA HIS A 89 -0.68 17.86 -9.56
C HIS A 89 -0.82 16.39 -9.98
N ILE A 90 -1.25 15.50 -9.06
CA ILE A 90 -1.42 14.08 -9.32
C ILE A 90 -2.86 13.82 -9.76
N MET A 91 -3.01 13.12 -10.88
CA MET A 91 -4.32 12.75 -11.40
C MET A 91 -4.95 11.64 -10.56
N HIS A 92 -6.16 11.84 -10.06
CA HIS A 92 -6.94 10.81 -9.40
C HIS A 92 -7.82 10.05 -10.39
N LYS A 93 -7.79 8.73 -10.33
CA LYS A 93 -8.73 7.85 -11.04
C LYS A 93 -9.35 6.86 -10.07
N TYR A 94 -10.58 6.48 -10.35
CA TYR A 94 -11.32 5.46 -9.59
C TYR A 94 -11.42 4.18 -10.41
N THR A 95 -11.43 3.04 -9.72
CA THR A 95 -11.76 1.76 -10.35
C THR A 95 -13.19 1.80 -10.87
N ARG A 96 -13.41 1.22 -12.05
CA ARG A 96 -14.77 1.04 -12.57
C ARG A 96 -15.47 -0.07 -11.77
N PRO A 97 -16.74 0.11 -11.40
CA PRO A 97 -17.53 -0.97 -10.81
C PRO A 97 -17.48 -2.21 -11.73
N TYR A 98 -17.44 -3.39 -11.12
CA TYR A 98 -17.43 -4.68 -11.82
C TYR A 98 -16.26 -4.92 -12.79
N THR A 99 -15.15 -4.18 -12.68
CA THR A 99 -13.97 -4.38 -13.52
C THR A 99 -12.75 -4.76 -12.66
N PRO A 100 -12.63 -6.03 -12.21
CA PRO A 100 -11.60 -6.46 -11.25
C PRO A 100 -10.18 -6.32 -11.80
N LYS A 101 -9.99 -6.30 -13.12
CA LYS A 101 -8.67 -6.22 -13.76
C LYS A 101 -7.91 -4.92 -13.47
N THR A 102 -8.59 -3.85 -13.06
CA THR A 102 -7.97 -2.53 -12.88
C THR A 102 -7.21 -2.37 -11.58
N ASN A 103 -7.46 -3.21 -10.56
CA ASN A 103 -6.80 -3.14 -9.24
C ASN A 103 -6.03 -4.43 -8.88
N GLY A 104 -5.81 -5.32 -9.84
CA GLY A 104 -5.28 -6.66 -9.60
C GLY A 104 -3.89 -6.71 -8.95
N LYS A 105 -3.03 -5.71 -9.17
CA LYS A 105 -1.70 -5.66 -8.53
C LYS A 105 -1.80 -5.35 -7.04
N VAL A 106 -2.62 -4.39 -6.68
CA VAL A 106 -2.87 -4.03 -5.28
C VAL A 106 -3.59 -5.16 -4.54
N GLU A 107 -4.58 -5.79 -5.17
CA GLU A 107 -5.28 -6.94 -4.59
C GLU A 107 -4.32 -8.12 -4.36
N ARG A 108 -3.45 -8.40 -5.33
CA ARG A 108 -2.41 -9.44 -5.19
C ARG A 108 -1.43 -9.09 -4.07
N PHE A 109 -0.95 -7.85 -4.02
CA PHE A 109 -0.09 -7.37 -2.95
C PHE A 109 -0.75 -7.54 -1.58
N THR A 110 -1.98 -7.07 -1.43
CA THR A 110 -2.74 -7.19 -0.18
C THR A 110 -2.91 -8.64 0.24
N ARG A 111 -3.20 -9.55 -0.69
CA ARG A 111 -3.30 -10.98 -0.41
C ARG A 111 -1.97 -11.55 0.11
N THR A 112 -0.87 -11.18 -0.52
CA THR A 112 0.48 -11.59 -0.09
C THR A 112 0.82 -11.02 1.29
N LEU A 113 0.57 -9.73 1.52
CA LEU A 113 0.77 -9.07 2.80
C LEU A 113 -0.02 -9.76 3.93
N VAL A 114 -1.29 -10.04 3.67
CA VAL A 114 -2.17 -10.70 4.65
C VAL A 114 -1.69 -12.12 4.97
N ALA A 115 -1.32 -12.91 3.95
CA ALA A 115 -0.88 -14.28 4.14
C ALA A 115 0.51 -14.40 4.78
N GLU A 116 1.44 -13.54 4.38
CA GLU A 116 2.86 -13.68 4.74
C GLU A 116 3.29 -12.81 5.93
N TRP A 117 2.48 -11.83 6.31
CA TRP A 117 2.72 -11.00 7.49
C TRP A 117 1.53 -11.01 8.43
N ALA A 118 0.34 -10.52 8.05
CA ALA A 118 -0.73 -10.25 9.02
C ALA A 118 -1.24 -11.52 9.72
N TYR A 119 -1.24 -12.65 9.02
CA TYR A 119 -1.67 -13.96 9.52
C TYR A 119 -0.63 -15.07 9.30
N ALA A 120 0.63 -14.72 9.09
CA ALA A 120 1.71 -15.69 8.85
C ALA A 120 1.87 -16.66 10.03
N ARG A 121 1.63 -16.17 11.24
CA ARG A 121 1.71 -16.94 12.50
C ARG A 121 0.84 -16.28 13.57
N PRO A 122 0.55 -16.97 14.68
CA PRO A 122 0.04 -16.29 15.87
C PRO A 122 1.10 -15.33 16.44
N TYR A 123 0.73 -14.07 16.63
CA TYR A 123 1.56 -13.07 17.29
C TYR A 123 1.14 -12.97 18.76
N ALA A 124 2.10 -12.74 19.66
CA ALA A 124 1.82 -12.57 21.07
C ALA A 124 1.00 -11.31 21.36
N SER A 125 1.25 -10.25 20.57
CA SER A 125 0.51 -8.98 20.66
C SER A 125 0.39 -8.31 19.28
N GLU A 126 -0.47 -7.31 19.20
CA GLU A 126 -0.55 -6.42 18.04
C GLU A 126 0.74 -5.60 17.86
N ILE A 127 1.38 -5.23 18.95
CA ILE A 127 2.67 -4.50 18.92
C ILE A 127 3.73 -5.36 18.25
N ASP A 128 3.83 -6.64 18.61
CA ASP A 128 4.78 -7.56 17.99
C ASP A 128 4.52 -7.73 16.50
N ARG A 129 3.24 -7.86 16.12
CA ARG A 129 2.85 -7.94 14.71
C ARG A 129 3.26 -6.70 13.92
N LEU A 130 2.99 -5.51 14.47
CA LEU A 130 3.33 -4.25 13.82
C LEU A 130 4.85 -4.04 13.74
N ALA A 131 5.60 -4.49 14.73
CA ALA A 131 7.07 -4.40 14.76
C ALA A 131 7.72 -5.20 13.62
N GLU A 132 7.08 -6.26 13.12
CA GLU A 132 7.60 -7.08 12.01
C GLU A 132 7.30 -6.51 10.62
N LEU A 133 6.33 -5.60 10.49
CA LEU A 133 5.92 -5.05 9.21
C LEU A 133 7.08 -4.39 8.42
N PRO A 134 7.94 -3.55 9.04
CA PRO A 134 9.04 -2.94 8.29
C PRO A 134 10.01 -3.96 7.71
N GLY A 135 10.36 -5.00 8.47
CA GLY A 135 11.25 -6.07 8.02
C GLY A 135 10.64 -6.88 6.87
N TRP A 136 9.36 -7.26 7.00
CA TRP A 136 8.64 -7.95 5.94
C TRP A 136 8.54 -7.08 4.66
N LEU A 137 8.22 -5.80 4.79
CA LEU A 137 8.09 -4.88 3.66
C LEU A 137 9.45 -4.65 2.97
N HIS A 138 10.53 -4.55 3.76
CA HIS A 138 11.88 -4.49 3.21
C HIS A 138 12.20 -5.76 2.39
N HIS A 139 11.93 -6.95 2.95
CA HIS A 139 12.11 -8.20 2.23
C HIS A 139 11.27 -8.25 0.93
N TYR A 140 10.00 -7.86 1.00
CA TYR A 140 9.11 -7.80 -0.16
C TYR A 140 9.67 -6.90 -1.26
N ASN A 141 10.12 -5.71 -0.90
CA ASN A 141 10.57 -4.70 -1.87
C ASN A 141 11.96 -5.00 -2.46
N HIS A 142 12.89 -5.57 -1.67
CA HIS A 142 14.30 -5.66 -2.05
C HIS A 142 14.82 -7.09 -2.28
N HIS A 143 14.16 -8.11 -1.75
CA HIS A 143 14.71 -9.46 -1.77
C HIS A 143 13.76 -10.51 -2.37
N ARG A 144 12.47 -10.22 -2.39
CA ARG A 144 11.49 -11.15 -2.94
C ARG A 144 11.48 -11.09 -4.46
N GLY A 145 11.83 -12.19 -5.11
CA GLY A 145 11.67 -12.35 -6.56
C GLY A 145 10.19 -12.47 -6.94
N HIS A 146 9.74 -11.68 -7.89
CA HIS A 146 8.37 -11.69 -8.39
C HIS A 146 8.30 -12.36 -9.77
N THR A 147 7.44 -13.37 -9.93
CA THR A 147 7.22 -14.03 -11.21
C THR A 147 6.87 -13.06 -12.33
N ALA A 148 6.00 -12.07 -12.02
CA ALA A 148 5.61 -11.02 -12.97
C ALA A 148 6.78 -10.09 -13.36
N LEU A 149 7.86 -10.08 -12.58
CA LEU A 149 9.08 -9.29 -12.81
C LEU A 149 10.26 -10.19 -13.25
N LYS A 150 9.97 -11.38 -13.80
CA LYS A 150 10.99 -12.35 -14.24
C LYS A 150 11.97 -12.77 -13.14
N GLY A 151 11.52 -12.80 -11.89
CA GLY A 151 12.31 -13.21 -10.74
C GLY A 151 13.11 -12.08 -10.06
N THR A 152 13.05 -10.84 -10.56
CA THR A 152 13.69 -9.68 -9.90
C THR A 152 12.83 -9.13 -8.75
N SER A 153 13.45 -8.40 -7.84
CA SER A 153 12.72 -7.69 -6.79
C SER A 153 12.05 -6.42 -7.32
N PRO A 154 11.02 -5.90 -6.62
CA PRO A 154 10.41 -4.61 -6.97
C PRO A 154 11.41 -3.45 -7.06
N ALA A 155 12.37 -3.38 -6.12
CA ALA A 155 13.37 -2.31 -6.08
C ALA A 155 14.31 -2.35 -7.28
N ASP A 156 14.71 -3.55 -7.74
CA ASP A 156 15.57 -3.70 -8.91
C ASP A 156 14.92 -3.20 -10.20
N ARG A 157 13.59 -3.05 -10.19
CA ARG A 157 12.83 -2.57 -11.33
C ARG A 157 12.50 -1.09 -11.27
N VAL A 158 12.82 -0.42 -10.18
CA VAL A 158 12.75 1.04 -10.14
C VAL A 158 13.84 1.58 -11.08
N PRO A 159 13.49 2.34 -12.11
CA PRO A 159 14.51 2.86 -13.01
C PRO A 159 15.46 3.74 -12.23
N ASN A 160 16.75 3.43 -12.28
CA ASN A 160 17.77 4.35 -11.81
C ASN A 160 17.59 5.65 -12.56
N LEU A 161 17.56 6.77 -11.83
CA LEU A 161 17.44 8.13 -12.37
C LEU A 161 18.65 8.57 -13.21
N SER A 162 19.57 7.70 -13.52
CA SER A 162 20.69 7.92 -14.46
C SER A 162 20.28 7.73 -15.92
N GLY A 163 19.15 8.31 -16.32
CA GLY A 163 18.99 8.80 -17.67
C GLY A 163 18.73 7.84 -18.83
N ASP A 164 18.56 6.54 -18.61
CA ASP A 164 18.34 5.60 -19.70
C ASP A 164 16.84 5.28 -19.90
N TYR A 165 16.07 6.30 -20.22
CA TYR A 165 14.82 6.15 -20.93
C TYR A 165 15.04 6.42 -22.41
N ILE A 166 15.27 5.38 -23.14
CA ILE A 166 15.07 5.37 -24.59
C ILE A 166 13.81 4.57 -24.88
#